data_c6d4bb7af523e52bff9a406278e4a421
#
_entry.id   c6d4bb7af523e52bff9a406278e4a421
#
_cell.length_a   1.000
_cell.length_b   1.000
_cell.length_c   1.000
_cell.angle_alpha   90.00
_cell.angle_beta   90.00
_cell.angle_gamma   90.00
#
_symmetry.space_group_name_H-M   'P 1'
#
loop_
_entity.id
_entity.type
_entity.pdbx_description
1 polymer ?
#
loop_
_entity_poly.entity_id
_entity_poly.type
_entity_poly.pdbx_seq_one_letter_code
_entity_poly.pdbx_strand_id
1 'polypeptide(L)'
;IAIVSDGTRVLGLGDIGPEAGLPVMEGKALLFKYLGGVDAVPICLNTKAPDELIRTVRLLTPSFGAINLEDIAMPKCFRILRELQADCPIPVWHDDQQGTGTVLLAGLINALKVVGKEMGQVRIAMIGMGAANVPTYRFLKVFGACPARIVGGDAAGILGTHRREYELDPAFGEQWNVCVQTNPTGLRGGIAEALQGADV
;
A
#
# COMPACT_ATOMS: atom_id res chain seq x y z
N ILE A 1 -10.76 -13.20 -12.74
CA ILE A 1 -10.43 -12.35 -11.59
C ILE A 1 -11.50 -11.27 -11.45
N ALA A 2 -11.95 -10.95 -10.23
CA ALA A 2 -12.71 -9.71 -9.98
C ALA A 2 -11.73 -8.58 -9.66
N ILE A 3 -11.87 -7.42 -10.30
CA ILE A 3 -11.20 -6.18 -9.93
C ILE A 3 -12.21 -5.36 -9.13
N VAL A 4 -12.01 -5.28 -7.82
CA VAL A 4 -12.98 -4.61 -6.93
C VAL A 4 -12.43 -3.27 -6.47
N SER A 5 -13.20 -2.21 -6.69
CA SER A 5 -12.87 -0.84 -6.30
C SER A 5 -14.09 -0.12 -5.71
N ASP A 6 -13.86 0.85 -4.85
CA ASP A 6 -14.87 1.82 -4.44
C ASP A 6 -14.57 3.24 -4.95
N GLY A 7 -13.50 3.39 -5.75
CA GLY A 7 -13.12 4.64 -6.38
C GLY A 7 -12.66 5.73 -5.40
N THR A 8 -12.24 5.36 -4.18
CA THR A 8 -11.88 6.36 -3.15
C THR A 8 -10.44 6.84 -3.21
N ARG A 9 -9.57 6.20 -4.04
CA ARG A 9 -8.18 6.64 -4.25
C ARG A 9 -7.69 6.29 -5.65
N VAL A 10 -8.28 6.87 -6.66
CA VAL A 10 -8.00 6.57 -8.07
C VAL A 10 -6.82 7.40 -8.56
N LEU A 11 -5.69 6.75 -8.80
CA LEU A 11 -4.45 7.37 -9.31
C LEU A 11 -4.10 8.69 -8.57
N GLY A 12 -3.77 9.75 -9.28
CA GLY A 12 -3.56 11.09 -8.74
C GLY A 12 -4.83 11.92 -8.55
N LEU A 13 -6.01 11.39 -8.90
CA LEU A 13 -7.30 12.11 -8.86
C LEU A 13 -7.99 12.07 -7.49
N GLY A 14 -7.62 11.11 -6.64
CA GLY A 14 -8.21 10.95 -5.31
C GLY A 14 -9.56 10.24 -5.32
N ASP A 15 -10.49 10.72 -4.49
CA ASP A 15 -11.85 10.15 -4.33
C ASP A 15 -12.77 10.69 -5.43
N ILE A 16 -12.82 9.98 -6.54
CA ILE A 16 -13.69 10.33 -7.68
C ILE A 16 -14.95 9.47 -7.77
N GLY A 17 -15.08 8.50 -6.89
CA GLY A 17 -16.20 7.58 -6.83
C GLY A 17 -16.15 6.41 -7.82
N PRO A 18 -17.04 5.42 -7.63
CA PRO A 18 -17.00 4.17 -8.40
C PRO A 18 -17.32 4.36 -9.88
N GLU A 19 -18.24 5.26 -10.22
CA GLU A 19 -18.64 5.50 -11.62
C GLU A 19 -17.50 6.13 -12.43
N ALA A 20 -16.83 7.15 -11.88
CA ALA A 20 -15.71 7.80 -12.55
C ALA A 20 -14.43 6.94 -12.49
N GLY A 21 -14.31 6.03 -11.52
CA GLY A 21 -13.21 5.06 -11.42
C GLY A 21 -13.34 3.89 -12.39
N LEU A 22 -14.54 3.57 -12.88
CA LEU A 22 -14.78 2.40 -13.74
C LEU A 22 -13.87 2.35 -14.99
N PRO A 23 -13.64 3.43 -15.74
CA PRO A 23 -12.73 3.38 -16.89
C PRO A 23 -11.30 2.96 -16.53
N VAL A 24 -10.81 3.30 -15.34
CA VAL A 24 -9.49 2.85 -14.86
C VAL A 24 -9.51 1.35 -14.58
N MET A 25 -10.58 0.83 -13.99
CA MET A 25 -10.75 -0.61 -13.73
C MET A 25 -10.89 -1.42 -15.02
N GLU A 26 -11.52 -0.87 -16.05
CA GLU A 26 -11.55 -1.46 -17.39
C GLU A 26 -10.14 -1.52 -18.00
N GLY A 27 -9.35 -0.45 -17.86
CA GLY A 27 -7.94 -0.44 -18.25
C GLY A 27 -7.14 -1.51 -17.52
N LYS A 28 -7.38 -1.69 -16.21
CA LYS A 28 -6.76 -2.75 -15.41
C LYS A 28 -7.15 -4.14 -15.90
N ALA A 29 -8.42 -4.36 -16.26
CA ALA A 29 -8.89 -5.62 -16.83
C ALA A 29 -8.20 -5.93 -18.16
N LEU A 30 -8.01 -4.92 -19.01
CA LEU A 30 -7.25 -5.05 -20.25
C LEU A 30 -5.79 -5.49 -19.99
N LEU A 31 -5.14 -4.91 -18.98
CA LEU A 31 -3.78 -5.30 -18.61
C LEU A 31 -3.70 -6.75 -18.11
N PHE A 32 -4.64 -7.20 -17.29
CA PHE A 32 -4.74 -8.61 -16.89
C PHE A 32 -4.85 -9.54 -18.09
N LYS A 33 -5.68 -9.18 -19.07
CA LYS A 33 -5.84 -9.97 -20.30
C LYS A 33 -4.60 -9.93 -21.17
N TYR A 34 -4.09 -8.72 -21.45
CA TYR A 34 -3.00 -8.52 -22.42
C TYR A 34 -1.66 -9.06 -21.93
N LEU A 35 -1.32 -8.82 -20.65
CA LEU A 35 -0.04 -9.21 -20.07
C LEU A 35 -0.08 -10.58 -19.40
N GLY A 36 -1.20 -10.92 -18.75
CA GLY A 36 -1.33 -12.13 -17.94
C GLY A 36 -2.12 -13.26 -18.61
N GLY A 37 -2.80 -12.99 -19.73
CA GLY A 37 -3.69 -13.98 -20.39
C GLY A 37 -4.93 -14.33 -19.55
N VAL A 38 -5.23 -13.57 -18.50
CA VAL A 38 -6.29 -13.84 -17.53
C VAL A 38 -7.48 -12.92 -17.79
N ASP A 39 -8.69 -13.49 -17.77
CA ASP A 39 -9.92 -12.69 -17.86
C ASP A 39 -10.20 -12.01 -16.52
N ALA A 40 -10.46 -10.72 -16.58
CA ALA A 40 -10.77 -9.90 -15.41
C ALA A 40 -12.03 -9.06 -15.62
N VAL A 41 -12.83 -8.91 -14.57
CA VAL A 41 -14.10 -8.20 -14.59
C VAL A 41 -14.07 -7.06 -13.58
N PRO A 42 -14.22 -5.80 -14.02
CA PRO A 42 -14.36 -4.66 -13.12
C PRO A 42 -15.65 -4.71 -12.32
N ILE A 43 -15.55 -4.47 -11.02
CA ILE A 43 -16.69 -4.39 -10.08
C ILE A 43 -16.46 -3.16 -9.22
N CYS A 44 -17.07 -2.04 -9.60
CA CYS A 44 -17.04 -0.80 -8.84
C CYS A 44 -18.23 -0.74 -7.91
N LEU A 45 -17.99 -0.59 -6.60
CA LEU A 45 -18.99 -0.63 -5.56
C LEU A 45 -19.32 0.75 -5.04
N ASN A 46 -20.58 1.13 -5.06
CA ASN A 46 -21.04 2.41 -4.50
C ASN A 46 -21.20 2.30 -2.98
N THR A 47 -20.09 2.06 -2.29
CA THR A 47 -19.99 2.10 -0.83
C THR A 47 -18.59 2.52 -0.39
N LYS A 48 -18.52 3.27 0.70
CA LYS A 48 -17.26 3.61 1.39
C LYS A 48 -17.07 2.83 2.69
N ALA A 49 -18.06 2.01 3.07
CA ALA A 49 -18.06 1.22 4.29
C ALA A 49 -17.21 -0.05 4.11
N PRO A 50 -16.14 -0.26 4.90
CA PRO A 50 -15.30 -1.44 4.80
C PRO A 50 -16.06 -2.76 4.95
N ASP A 51 -17.01 -2.81 5.88
CA ASP A 51 -17.78 -4.04 6.17
C ASP A 51 -18.66 -4.45 4.98
N GLU A 52 -19.27 -3.50 4.29
CA GLU A 52 -20.07 -3.76 3.09
C GLU A 52 -19.19 -4.26 1.93
N LEU A 53 -18.02 -3.64 1.74
CA LEU A 53 -17.06 -4.06 0.72
C LEU A 53 -16.57 -5.49 1.00
N ILE A 54 -16.15 -5.77 2.23
CA ILE A 54 -15.70 -7.10 2.66
C ILE A 54 -16.79 -8.14 2.43
N ARG A 55 -18.03 -7.84 2.88
CA ARG A 55 -19.17 -8.74 2.69
C ARG A 55 -19.44 -9.00 1.20
N THR A 56 -19.42 -7.95 0.37
CA THR A 56 -19.68 -8.08 -1.07
C THR A 56 -18.61 -8.95 -1.73
N VAL A 57 -17.34 -8.72 -1.44
CA VAL A 57 -16.24 -9.55 -1.98
C VAL A 57 -16.41 -11.01 -1.60
N ARG A 58 -16.74 -11.32 -0.34
CA ARG A 58 -17.02 -12.71 0.09
C ARG A 58 -18.15 -13.36 -0.72
N LEU A 59 -19.21 -12.61 -1.04
CA LEU A 59 -20.33 -13.12 -1.84
C LEU A 59 -19.97 -13.36 -3.31
N LEU A 60 -18.93 -12.69 -3.83
CA LEU A 60 -18.45 -12.85 -5.19
C LEU A 60 -17.52 -14.05 -5.39
N THR A 61 -16.93 -14.59 -4.33
CA THR A 61 -15.89 -15.64 -4.42
C THR A 61 -16.28 -16.86 -5.24
N PRO A 62 -17.54 -17.36 -5.25
CA PRO A 62 -17.90 -18.52 -6.06
C PRO A 62 -17.76 -18.34 -7.58
N SER A 63 -17.74 -17.09 -8.05
CA SER A 63 -17.69 -16.76 -9.49
C SER A 63 -16.28 -16.48 -10.00
N PHE A 64 -15.28 -16.38 -9.12
CA PHE A 64 -13.93 -15.94 -9.47
C PHE A 64 -12.85 -16.85 -8.91
N GLY A 65 -11.72 -16.94 -9.61
CA GLY A 65 -10.53 -17.65 -9.13
C GLY A 65 -9.62 -16.78 -8.25
N ALA A 66 -9.75 -15.46 -8.29
CA ALA A 66 -9.01 -14.52 -7.45
C ALA A 66 -9.71 -13.14 -7.39
N ILE A 67 -9.37 -12.36 -6.39
CA ILE A 67 -9.83 -10.97 -6.21
C ILE A 67 -8.62 -10.05 -6.28
N ASN A 68 -8.70 -9.01 -7.10
CA ASN A 68 -7.80 -7.86 -7.09
C ASN A 68 -8.55 -6.65 -6.52
N LEU A 69 -8.13 -6.18 -5.36
CA LEU A 69 -8.59 -4.90 -4.81
C LEU A 69 -7.78 -3.78 -5.45
N GLU A 70 -8.45 -2.70 -5.85
CA GLU A 70 -7.82 -1.57 -6.56
C GLU A 70 -8.39 -0.24 -6.09
N ASP A 71 -7.54 0.77 -5.98
CA ASP A 71 -7.93 2.17 -5.76
C ASP A 71 -8.82 2.42 -4.53
N ILE A 72 -8.57 1.69 -3.44
CA ILE A 72 -9.25 1.83 -2.15
C ILE A 72 -8.38 2.66 -1.21
N ALA A 73 -8.93 3.77 -0.70
CA ALA A 73 -8.19 4.69 0.16
C ALA A 73 -7.72 4.05 1.48
N MET A 74 -6.52 4.45 1.92
CA MET A 74 -6.08 4.20 3.28
C MET A 74 -6.91 5.05 4.28
N PRO A 75 -7.05 4.68 5.56
CA PRO A 75 -6.50 3.48 6.20
C PRO A 75 -7.33 2.20 5.99
N LYS A 76 -8.58 2.31 5.50
CA LYS A 76 -9.52 1.19 5.38
C LYS A 76 -9.01 0.04 4.50
N CYS A 77 -8.21 0.34 3.48
CA CYS A 77 -7.67 -0.67 2.57
C CYS A 77 -6.81 -1.73 3.28
N PHE A 78 -6.12 -1.37 4.35
CA PHE A 78 -5.32 -2.32 5.14
C PHE A 78 -6.18 -3.33 5.87
N ARG A 79 -7.26 -2.85 6.50
CA ARG A 79 -8.23 -3.71 7.18
C ARG A 79 -8.93 -4.64 6.19
N ILE A 80 -9.41 -4.10 5.08
CA ILE A 80 -10.13 -4.86 4.05
C ILE A 80 -9.26 -6.01 3.53
N LEU A 81 -8.02 -5.72 3.13
CA LEU A 81 -7.12 -6.75 2.63
C LEU A 81 -6.85 -7.82 3.70
N ARG A 82 -6.52 -7.42 4.92
CA ARG A 82 -6.20 -8.34 6.02
C ARG A 82 -7.35 -9.28 6.34
N GLU A 83 -8.59 -8.77 6.44
CA GLU A 83 -9.76 -9.58 6.75
C GLU A 83 -10.12 -10.54 5.61
N LEU A 84 -10.03 -10.07 4.37
CA LEU A 84 -10.29 -10.94 3.22
C LEU A 84 -9.24 -12.03 3.06
N GLN A 85 -7.96 -11.72 3.26
CA GLN A 85 -6.90 -12.72 3.19
C GLN A 85 -6.99 -13.78 4.30
N ALA A 86 -7.61 -13.45 5.43
CA ALA A 86 -7.73 -14.38 6.56
C ALA A 86 -8.73 -15.51 6.31
N ASP A 87 -9.79 -15.28 5.54
CA ASP A 87 -10.92 -16.21 5.43
C ASP A 87 -11.49 -16.43 4.02
N CYS A 88 -11.05 -15.70 3.00
CA CYS A 88 -11.47 -15.97 1.63
C CYS A 88 -10.89 -17.28 1.11
N PRO A 89 -11.72 -18.13 0.43
CA PRO A 89 -11.27 -19.42 -0.10
C PRO A 89 -10.42 -19.28 -1.38
N ILE A 90 -10.33 -18.09 -1.95
CA ILE A 90 -9.54 -17.76 -3.15
C ILE A 90 -8.54 -16.65 -2.84
N PRO A 91 -7.43 -16.52 -3.60
CA PRO A 91 -6.45 -15.46 -3.39
C PRO A 91 -7.07 -14.07 -3.45
N VAL A 92 -6.68 -13.21 -2.50
CA VAL A 92 -7.02 -11.79 -2.47
C VAL A 92 -5.74 -10.96 -2.52
N TRP A 93 -5.65 -10.08 -3.48
CA TRP A 93 -4.53 -9.19 -3.74
C TRP A 93 -4.99 -7.74 -3.72
N HIS A 94 -4.16 -6.82 -3.25
CA HIS A 94 -4.40 -5.39 -3.36
C HIS A 94 -3.20 -4.76 -4.07
N ASP A 95 -3.42 -4.31 -5.29
CA ASP A 95 -2.31 -3.91 -6.16
C ASP A 95 -1.58 -2.65 -5.66
N ASP A 96 -2.31 -1.64 -5.20
CA ASP A 96 -1.70 -0.43 -4.61
C ASP A 96 -0.78 -0.72 -3.43
N GLN A 97 -1.05 -1.82 -2.71
CA GLN A 97 -0.25 -2.24 -1.57
C GLN A 97 0.86 -3.20 -2.01
N GLN A 98 0.49 -4.35 -2.52
CA GLN A 98 1.39 -5.48 -2.75
C GLN A 98 2.10 -5.38 -4.09
N GLY A 99 1.41 -4.96 -5.16
CA GLY A 99 2.01 -4.77 -6.49
C GLY A 99 3.04 -3.64 -6.46
N THR A 100 2.63 -2.46 -5.99
CA THR A 100 3.53 -1.30 -5.88
C THR A 100 4.72 -1.60 -4.97
N GLY A 101 4.49 -2.22 -3.80
CA GLY A 101 5.56 -2.59 -2.90
C GLY A 101 6.55 -3.60 -3.52
N THR A 102 6.05 -4.55 -4.31
CA THR A 102 6.87 -5.56 -4.99
C THR A 102 7.78 -4.91 -6.04
N VAL A 103 7.27 -4.02 -6.89
CA VAL A 103 8.08 -3.39 -7.94
C VAL A 103 9.07 -2.38 -7.35
N LEU A 104 8.70 -1.66 -6.30
CA LEU A 104 9.62 -0.78 -5.57
C LEU A 104 10.79 -1.57 -4.98
N LEU A 105 10.51 -2.68 -4.30
CA LEU A 105 11.53 -3.54 -3.73
C LEU A 105 12.44 -4.14 -4.82
N ALA A 106 11.87 -4.62 -5.91
CA ALA A 106 12.64 -5.17 -7.03
C ALA A 106 13.57 -4.11 -7.64
N GLY A 107 13.07 -2.89 -7.82
CA GLY A 107 13.86 -1.75 -8.29
C GLY A 107 15.01 -1.43 -7.33
N LEU A 108 14.72 -1.35 -6.04
CA LEU A 108 15.72 -1.04 -5.01
C LEU A 108 16.81 -2.12 -4.93
N ILE A 109 16.46 -3.39 -4.92
CA ILE A 109 17.43 -4.50 -4.91
C ILE A 109 18.42 -4.36 -6.07
N ASN A 110 17.91 -4.04 -7.27
CA ASN A 110 18.79 -3.90 -8.44
C ASN A 110 19.59 -2.58 -8.41
N ALA A 111 19.01 -1.49 -7.95
CA ALA A 111 19.73 -0.23 -7.77
C ALA A 111 20.92 -0.39 -6.78
N LEU A 112 20.69 -1.08 -5.66
CA LEU A 112 21.73 -1.34 -4.66
C LEU A 112 22.88 -2.19 -5.23
N LYS A 113 22.59 -3.19 -6.09
CA LYS A 113 23.61 -3.96 -6.80
C LYS A 113 24.47 -3.07 -7.71
N VAL A 114 23.84 -2.15 -8.44
CA VAL A 114 24.55 -1.22 -9.35
C VAL A 114 25.52 -0.32 -8.60
N VAL A 115 25.13 0.18 -7.42
CA VAL A 115 25.96 1.11 -6.63
C VAL A 115 26.81 0.39 -5.56
N GLY A 116 26.75 -0.93 -5.47
CA GLY A 116 27.56 -1.72 -4.53
C GLY A 116 27.20 -1.50 -3.06
N LYS A 117 25.92 -1.19 -2.76
CA LYS A 117 25.43 -1.01 -1.38
C LYS A 117 24.61 -2.19 -0.91
N GLU A 118 24.59 -2.43 0.39
CA GLU A 118 23.83 -3.50 1.02
C GLU A 118 22.54 -2.98 1.67
N MET A 119 21.42 -3.71 1.53
CA MET A 119 20.10 -3.33 2.04
C MET A 119 20.11 -2.97 3.53
N GLY A 120 20.83 -3.73 4.36
CA GLY A 120 20.91 -3.48 5.81
C GLY A 120 21.73 -2.25 6.22
N GLN A 121 22.49 -1.67 5.30
CA GLN A 121 23.41 -0.56 5.59
C GLN A 121 22.89 0.78 5.07
N VAL A 122 21.99 0.78 4.10
CA VAL A 122 21.48 2.02 3.51
C VAL A 122 20.50 2.76 4.44
N ARG A 123 20.53 4.09 4.35
CA ARG A 123 19.56 4.98 4.96
C ARG A 123 18.46 5.29 3.95
N ILE A 124 17.22 5.01 4.31
CA ILE A 124 16.08 5.12 3.40
C ILE A 124 15.11 6.20 3.91
N ALA A 125 14.78 7.17 3.04
CA ALA A 125 13.70 8.12 3.27
C ALA A 125 12.45 7.69 2.47
N MET A 126 11.35 7.40 3.18
CA MET A 126 10.07 6.99 2.58
C MET A 126 9.07 8.13 2.68
N ILE A 127 8.85 8.84 1.58
CA ILE A 127 7.97 10.00 1.55
C ILE A 127 6.58 9.61 1.08
N GLY A 128 5.59 9.84 1.95
CA GLY A 128 4.20 9.38 1.80
C GLY A 128 4.00 8.02 2.44
N MET A 129 3.30 7.94 3.59
CA MET A 129 3.06 6.68 4.31
C MET A 129 1.61 6.22 4.14
N GLY A 130 1.23 6.01 2.87
CA GLY A 130 -0.08 5.52 2.45
C GLY A 130 -0.10 4.04 2.08
N ALA A 131 -1.08 3.67 1.23
CA ALA A 131 -1.33 2.31 0.80
C ALA A 131 -0.10 1.61 0.18
N ALA A 132 0.76 2.35 -0.52
CA ALA A 132 1.96 1.80 -1.16
C ALA A 132 3.13 1.66 -0.18
N ASN A 133 3.49 2.73 0.53
CA ASN A 133 4.73 2.75 1.32
C ASN A 133 4.65 1.97 2.63
N VAL A 134 3.48 1.87 3.26
CA VAL A 134 3.34 1.03 4.47
C VAL A 134 3.65 -0.45 4.18
N PRO A 135 3.10 -1.10 3.15
CA PRO A 135 3.51 -2.45 2.77
C PRO A 135 4.94 -2.54 2.26
N THR A 136 5.42 -1.54 1.51
CA THR A 136 6.83 -1.47 1.07
C THR A 136 7.77 -1.51 2.28
N TYR A 137 7.47 -0.78 3.35
CA TYR A 137 8.23 -0.86 4.61
C TYR A 137 8.29 -2.29 5.16
N ARG A 138 7.18 -3.03 5.14
CA ARG A 138 7.16 -4.44 5.59
C ARG A 138 8.05 -5.32 4.71
N PHE A 139 8.00 -5.14 3.39
CA PHE A 139 8.85 -5.87 2.45
C PHE A 139 10.32 -5.55 2.66
N LEU A 140 10.67 -4.27 2.81
CA LEU A 140 12.05 -3.85 3.10
C LEU A 140 12.61 -4.55 4.34
N LYS A 141 11.82 -4.65 5.41
CA LYS A 141 12.23 -5.38 6.63
C LYS A 141 12.50 -6.85 6.36
N VAL A 142 11.60 -7.54 5.64
CA VAL A 142 11.77 -8.96 5.30
C VAL A 142 13.04 -9.17 4.46
N PHE A 143 13.39 -8.20 3.61
CA PHE A 143 14.59 -8.24 2.76
C PHE A 143 15.84 -7.63 3.41
N GLY A 144 15.81 -7.42 4.71
CA GLY A 144 17.00 -7.10 5.51
C GLY A 144 17.29 -5.62 5.69
N ALA A 145 16.36 -4.71 5.31
CA ALA A 145 16.51 -3.31 5.67
C ALA A 145 16.43 -3.11 7.18
N CYS A 146 17.32 -2.28 7.73
CA CYS A 146 17.32 -1.96 9.15
C CYS A 146 16.28 -0.87 9.46
N PRO A 147 15.23 -1.15 10.26
CA PRO A 147 14.22 -0.14 10.60
C PRO A 147 14.79 1.14 11.21
N ALA A 148 15.85 1.03 12.01
CA ALA A 148 16.53 2.18 12.62
C ALA A 148 17.19 3.12 11.58
N ARG A 149 17.37 2.67 10.36
CA ARG A 149 17.90 3.45 9.23
C ARG A 149 16.83 3.95 8.27
N ILE A 150 15.56 3.75 8.61
CA ILE A 150 14.42 4.21 7.81
C ILE A 150 13.80 5.43 8.47
N VAL A 151 13.52 6.45 7.67
CA VAL A 151 12.76 7.63 8.07
C VAL A 151 11.52 7.72 7.18
N GLY A 152 10.35 7.51 7.76
CA GLY A 152 9.07 7.72 7.09
C GLY A 152 8.59 9.15 7.26
N GLY A 153 7.85 9.66 6.28
CA GLY A 153 7.21 10.97 6.35
C GLY A 153 5.90 11.03 5.58
N ASP A 154 5.01 11.92 5.97
CA ASP A 154 3.77 12.24 5.27
C ASP A 154 3.63 13.75 5.05
N ALA A 155 2.45 14.21 4.63
CA ALA A 155 2.19 15.64 4.40
C ALA A 155 2.36 16.51 5.65
N ALA A 156 2.21 15.94 6.85
CA ALA A 156 2.38 16.66 8.11
C ALA A 156 3.82 16.57 8.68
N GLY A 157 4.72 15.84 8.01
CA GLY A 157 6.13 15.75 8.37
C GLY A 157 6.63 14.33 8.67
N ILE A 158 7.79 14.25 9.30
CA ILE A 158 8.46 13.00 9.62
C ILE A 158 7.69 12.20 10.68
N LEU A 159 7.60 10.88 10.46
CA LEU A 159 6.99 9.93 11.39
C LEU A 159 7.94 9.58 12.53
N GLY A 160 7.37 9.35 13.70
CA GLY A 160 8.07 8.93 14.90
C GLY A 160 7.09 8.89 16.08
N THR A 161 7.56 8.51 17.25
CA THR A 161 6.72 8.36 18.44
C THR A 161 6.05 9.65 18.94
N HIS A 162 6.42 10.79 18.36
CA HIS A 162 5.77 12.09 18.60
C HIS A 162 4.46 12.28 17.83
N ARG A 163 4.16 11.44 16.82
CA ARG A 163 2.95 11.50 15.99
C ARG A 163 1.81 10.73 16.68
N ARG A 164 1.38 11.26 17.82
CA ARG A 164 0.41 10.61 18.71
C ARG A 164 -0.98 10.46 18.09
N GLU A 165 -1.33 11.21 17.08
CA GLU A 165 -2.56 11.06 16.32
C GLU A 165 -2.71 9.66 15.73
N TYR A 166 -1.61 9.03 15.32
CA TYR A 166 -1.61 7.65 14.81
C TYR A 166 -1.73 6.59 15.91
N GLU A 167 -1.32 6.92 17.13
CA GLU A 167 -1.49 6.04 18.28
C GLU A 167 -2.93 6.04 18.79
N LEU A 168 -3.57 7.22 18.76
CA LEU A 168 -4.90 7.44 19.33
C LEU A 168 -6.04 6.91 18.44
N ASP A 169 -5.79 6.74 17.16
CA ASP A 169 -6.77 6.23 16.20
C ASP A 169 -6.40 4.82 15.73
N PRO A 170 -7.12 3.78 16.17
CA PRO A 170 -6.86 2.39 15.78
C PRO A 170 -6.89 2.14 14.26
N ALA A 171 -7.56 2.99 13.48
CA ALA A 171 -7.59 2.89 12.03
C ALA A 171 -6.20 3.08 11.41
N PHE A 172 -5.32 3.84 12.06
CA PHE A 172 -3.95 4.13 11.63
C PHE A 172 -2.88 3.26 12.33
N GLY A 173 -3.25 2.14 12.87
CA GLY A 173 -2.32 1.23 13.54
C GLY A 173 -1.11 0.81 12.69
N GLU A 174 -1.26 0.80 11.36
CA GLU A 174 -0.16 0.53 10.44
C GLU A 174 0.87 1.65 10.40
N GLN A 175 0.42 2.91 10.37
CA GLN A 175 1.29 4.08 10.45
C GLN A 175 1.95 4.17 11.83
N TRP A 176 1.18 3.91 12.88
CA TRP A 176 1.73 3.87 14.24
C TRP A 176 2.84 2.83 14.38
N ASN A 177 2.66 1.66 13.79
CA ASN A 177 3.70 0.62 13.77
C ASN A 177 5.00 1.11 13.11
N VAL A 178 4.91 1.90 12.03
CA VAL A 178 6.08 2.55 11.44
C VAL A 178 6.69 3.57 12.40
N CYS A 179 5.87 4.41 13.04
CA CYS A 179 6.32 5.43 13.98
C CYS A 179 7.16 4.87 15.13
N VAL A 180 6.79 3.69 15.65
CA VAL A 180 7.51 3.08 16.79
C VAL A 180 8.73 2.27 16.38
N GLN A 181 8.81 1.81 15.14
CA GLN A 181 9.91 0.95 14.66
C GLN A 181 11.02 1.73 13.94
N THR A 182 10.74 2.93 13.45
CA THR A 182 11.66 3.76 12.66
C THR A 182 12.08 5.02 13.43
N ASN A 183 13.00 5.81 12.84
CA ASN A 183 13.38 7.12 13.37
C ASN A 183 13.78 7.11 14.87
N PRO A 184 14.74 6.29 15.30
CA PRO A 184 15.11 6.16 16.72
C PRO A 184 15.68 7.44 17.32
N THR A 185 16.18 8.36 16.49
CA THR A 185 16.73 9.65 16.94
C THR A 185 15.65 10.69 17.22
N GLY A 186 14.39 10.39 16.90
CA GLY A 186 13.28 11.33 17.06
C GLY A 186 13.37 12.54 16.12
N LEU A 187 13.99 12.37 14.93
CA LEU A 187 14.09 13.41 13.91
C LEU A 187 12.70 13.98 13.61
N ARG A 188 12.63 15.31 13.53
CA ARG A 188 11.42 16.06 13.18
C ARG A 188 11.69 16.94 11.96
N GLY A 189 10.64 17.38 11.28
CA GLY A 189 10.74 18.24 10.11
C GLY A 189 9.95 17.69 8.93
N GLY A 190 10.30 18.13 7.74
CA GLY A 190 9.66 17.77 6.50
C GLY A 190 10.54 16.88 5.61
N ILE A 191 10.29 16.97 4.31
CA ILE A 191 10.98 16.17 3.30
C ILE A 191 12.49 16.47 3.29
N ALA A 192 12.88 17.75 3.42
CA ALA A 192 14.29 18.15 3.36
C ALA A 192 15.11 17.48 4.47
N GLU A 193 14.59 17.47 5.70
CA GLU A 193 15.24 16.83 6.84
C GLU A 193 15.25 15.30 6.69
N ALA A 194 14.19 14.70 6.15
CA ALA A 194 14.13 13.27 5.92
C ALA A 194 15.16 12.80 4.89
N LEU A 195 15.40 13.60 3.85
CA LEU A 195 16.38 13.30 2.78
C LEU A 195 17.83 13.54 3.19
N GLN A 196 18.08 14.27 4.28
CA GLN A 196 19.43 14.60 4.69
C GLN A 196 20.24 13.35 5.07
N GLY A 197 21.22 13.03 4.25
CA GLY A 197 22.06 11.84 4.39
C GLY A 197 21.36 10.53 4.08
N ALA A 198 20.22 10.54 3.39
CA ALA A 198 19.60 9.33 2.84
C ALA A 198 20.40 8.83 1.63
N ASP A 199 20.47 7.51 1.48
CA ASP A 199 21.04 6.84 0.31
C ASP A 199 19.96 6.59 -0.76
N VAL A 200 18.68 6.49 -0.31
CA VAL A 200 17.49 6.16 -1.09
C VAL A 200 16.34 7.01 -0.61
#